data_eb347be4fd004ce7acde6d64733555bb
#
_entry.id   eb347be4fd004ce7acde6d64733555bb
#
_cell.length_a   1.000
_cell.length_b   1.000
_cell.length_c   1.000
_cell.angle_alpha   90.00
_cell.angle_beta   90.00
_cell.angle_gamma   90.00
#
_symmetry.space_group_name_H-M   'P 1'
#
loop_
_entity.id
_entity.type
_entity.pdbx_description
1 polymer ?
#
loop_
_entity_poly.entity_id
_entity_poly.type
_entity_poly.pdbx_seq_one_letter_code
_entity_poly.pdbx_strand_id
1 'polypeptide(L)'
;MDLVVRLAKALGVDLASCGDGALDPARITRLPFPPEETSGSQFRDSYLVKEVVRKYPGFDLGVDTTAAAFNSFFEDEAVNASTNDRLLSYSPEDRRASRILHVAACKAMEILGQFSWEKWLGGLRFGPGATTRLARKDASVYGKLSGTPEVSRSALPLARTVMSLMPGWAYGHDYDAGIKEVTLALSVCDYDLLRCVPKNAWTGRTIGVTTDMQIYMQLALGYCMRCAMYDAGINLNDQTINQRMAYMASITGRQATVDAKSASNSVTSALVWKYFGDHPHSEKCDPTWFRLLEVLRSTHALVELPGGSSKLHEYELFSAMGCGFTFEVESLVFWTLAWAVCQDLGIPPEISVYGDDLICPVEAMPLLTEVYSYCGFRFNADKTFASPVPGFRESCGKHYLRGMDVSPFYVDTELDS
;
A
#
# COMPACT_ATOMS: atom_id res chain seq x y z
N MET A 1 -2.21 -18.87 -24.63
CA MET A 1 -3.60 -19.37 -24.81
C MET A 1 -3.70 -20.89 -24.71
N ASP A 2 -2.89 -21.68 -25.45
CA ASP A 2 -2.92 -23.16 -25.42
C ASP A 2 -2.74 -23.75 -24.00
N LEU A 3 -1.85 -23.17 -23.18
CA LEU A 3 -1.65 -23.58 -21.78
C LEU A 3 -2.94 -23.43 -20.93
N VAL A 4 -3.68 -22.32 -21.10
CA VAL A 4 -4.94 -22.07 -20.37
C VAL A 4 -5.99 -23.11 -20.78
N VAL A 5 -6.09 -23.42 -22.08
CA VAL A 5 -7.02 -24.45 -22.58
C VAL A 5 -6.66 -25.82 -22.02
N ARG A 6 -5.38 -26.18 -22.03
CA ARG A 6 -4.90 -27.44 -21.47
C ARG A 6 -5.13 -27.52 -19.96
N LEU A 7 -4.88 -26.43 -19.22
CA LEU A 7 -5.14 -26.36 -17.80
C LEU A 7 -6.63 -26.54 -17.48
N ALA A 8 -7.51 -25.76 -18.15
CA ALA A 8 -8.96 -25.88 -17.99
C ALA A 8 -9.46 -27.28 -18.31
N LYS A 9 -9.01 -27.85 -19.44
CA LYS A 9 -9.37 -29.22 -19.84
C LYS A 9 -8.88 -30.26 -18.82
N ALA A 10 -7.66 -30.13 -18.32
CA ALA A 10 -7.10 -31.04 -17.32
C ALA A 10 -7.86 -30.99 -16.00
N LEU A 11 -8.40 -29.83 -15.64
CA LEU A 11 -9.18 -29.59 -14.42
C LEU A 11 -10.69 -29.78 -14.63
N GLY A 12 -11.14 -30.11 -15.86
CA GLY A 12 -12.56 -30.28 -16.17
C GLY A 12 -13.36 -28.96 -16.11
N VAL A 13 -12.70 -27.81 -16.26
CA VAL A 13 -13.33 -26.50 -16.24
C VAL A 13 -13.82 -26.15 -17.64
N ASP A 14 -15.13 -25.86 -17.75
CA ASP A 14 -15.74 -25.44 -19.01
C ASP A 14 -15.47 -23.96 -19.28
N LEU A 15 -14.72 -23.69 -20.36
CA LEU A 15 -14.48 -22.34 -20.87
C LEU A 15 -15.53 -21.87 -21.88
N ALA A 16 -16.54 -22.70 -22.19
CA ALA A 16 -17.59 -22.35 -23.17
C ALA A 16 -18.42 -21.13 -22.74
N SER A 17 -18.49 -20.86 -21.44
CA SER A 17 -19.08 -19.61 -20.91
C SER A 17 -18.38 -18.33 -21.41
N CYS A 18 -17.19 -18.47 -22.00
CA CYS A 18 -16.41 -17.36 -22.55
C CYS A 18 -16.77 -16.99 -24.00
N GLY A 19 -17.77 -17.67 -24.63
CA GLY A 19 -18.33 -17.36 -25.94
C GLY A 19 -17.94 -18.35 -27.04
N ASP A 20 -18.80 -18.45 -28.05
CA ASP A 20 -18.57 -19.28 -29.25
C ASP A 20 -17.47 -18.63 -30.10
N GLY A 21 -16.34 -19.27 -30.21
CA GLY A 21 -15.24 -18.83 -31.07
C GLY A 21 -13.87 -19.03 -30.46
N ALA A 22 -12.83 -18.54 -31.13
CA ALA A 22 -11.47 -18.53 -30.61
C ALA A 22 -11.42 -17.83 -29.22
N LEU A 23 -10.81 -18.46 -28.26
CA LEU A 23 -10.70 -17.94 -26.88
C LEU A 23 -10.09 -16.53 -26.89
N ASP A 24 -10.90 -15.52 -26.63
CA ASP A 24 -10.50 -14.12 -26.55
C ASP A 24 -9.82 -13.86 -25.18
N PRO A 25 -8.52 -13.48 -25.16
CA PRO A 25 -7.82 -13.17 -23.92
C PRO A 25 -8.56 -12.15 -23.06
N ALA A 26 -9.16 -11.14 -23.65
CA ALA A 26 -9.89 -10.10 -22.94
C ALA A 26 -11.12 -10.63 -22.18
N ARG A 27 -11.78 -11.66 -22.68
CA ARG A 27 -12.90 -12.33 -22.00
C ARG A 27 -12.44 -13.30 -20.94
N ILE A 28 -11.42 -14.11 -21.25
CA ILE A 28 -10.88 -15.12 -20.31
C ILE A 28 -10.33 -14.45 -19.05
N THR A 29 -9.64 -13.31 -19.16
CA THR A 29 -9.13 -12.58 -17.98
C THR A 29 -10.24 -12.02 -17.09
N ARG A 30 -11.50 -12.02 -17.55
CA ARG A 30 -12.69 -11.56 -16.82
C ARG A 30 -13.66 -12.70 -16.46
N LEU A 31 -13.17 -13.92 -16.34
CA LEU A 31 -13.99 -15.05 -15.88
C LEU A 31 -14.73 -14.69 -14.57
N PRO A 32 -16.03 -15.04 -14.44
CA PRO A 32 -16.79 -14.76 -13.24
C PRO A 32 -16.21 -15.51 -12.03
N PHE A 33 -16.54 -15.02 -10.84
CA PHE A 33 -16.22 -15.72 -9.59
C PHE A 33 -17.03 -17.04 -9.55
N PRO A 34 -16.39 -18.21 -9.26
CA PRO A 34 -17.12 -19.45 -9.20
C PRO A 34 -18.20 -19.43 -8.11
N PRO A 35 -19.37 -20.06 -8.32
CA PRO A 35 -20.40 -20.15 -7.29
C PRO A 35 -19.88 -20.89 -6.03
N GLU A 36 -20.08 -20.30 -4.85
CA GLU A 36 -19.60 -20.88 -3.56
C GLU A 36 -20.35 -22.16 -3.19
N GLU A 37 -21.52 -22.41 -3.79
CA GLU A 37 -22.32 -23.61 -3.58
C GLU A 37 -21.73 -24.87 -4.21
N THR A 38 -20.80 -24.70 -5.18
CA THR A 38 -20.13 -25.85 -5.80
C THR A 38 -19.27 -26.63 -4.80
N SER A 39 -18.96 -27.89 -5.11
CA SER A 39 -18.04 -28.66 -4.26
C SER A 39 -16.70 -27.95 -4.13
N GLY A 40 -16.03 -28.05 -2.98
CA GLY A 40 -14.77 -27.36 -2.72
C GLY A 40 -13.69 -27.65 -3.77
N SER A 41 -13.62 -28.88 -4.32
CA SER A 41 -12.67 -29.25 -5.38
C SER A 41 -13.02 -28.57 -6.71
N GLN A 42 -14.28 -28.57 -7.11
CA GLN A 42 -14.72 -27.91 -8.34
C GLN A 42 -14.55 -26.40 -8.26
N PHE A 43 -14.87 -25.81 -7.10
CA PHE A 43 -14.60 -24.39 -6.84
C PHE A 43 -13.12 -24.09 -7.00
N ARG A 44 -12.25 -24.84 -6.32
CA ARG A 44 -10.78 -24.64 -6.37
C ARG A 44 -10.26 -24.68 -7.79
N ASP A 45 -10.69 -25.65 -8.59
CA ASP A 45 -10.20 -25.84 -9.95
C ASP A 45 -10.68 -24.73 -10.88
N SER A 46 -11.95 -24.32 -10.80
CA SER A 46 -12.48 -23.17 -11.54
C SER A 46 -11.83 -21.85 -11.11
N TYR A 47 -11.62 -21.68 -9.80
CA TYR A 47 -10.99 -20.49 -9.22
C TYR A 47 -9.52 -20.38 -9.61
N LEU A 48 -8.80 -21.51 -9.64
CA LEU A 48 -7.42 -21.57 -10.10
C LEU A 48 -7.30 -21.09 -11.55
N VAL A 49 -8.14 -21.60 -12.46
CA VAL A 49 -8.13 -21.16 -13.87
C VAL A 49 -8.38 -19.66 -13.97
N LYS A 50 -9.40 -19.15 -13.27
CA LYS A 50 -9.73 -17.71 -13.23
C LYS A 50 -8.54 -16.86 -12.79
N GLU A 51 -7.90 -17.21 -11.68
CA GLU A 51 -6.85 -16.40 -11.08
C GLU A 51 -5.52 -16.47 -11.84
N VAL A 52 -5.14 -17.65 -12.36
CA VAL A 52 -3.96 -17.80 -13.22
C VAL A 52 -4.10 -16.90 -14.44
N VAL A 53 -5.25 -16.96 -15.10
CA VAL A 53 -5.50 -16.17 -16.32
C VAL A 53 -5.56 -14.67 -16.02
N ARG A 54 -6.25 -14.29 -14.96
CA ARG A 54 -6.42 -12.88 -14.56
C ARG A 54 -5.10 -12.19 -14.26
N LYS A 55 -4.14 -12.90 -13.67
CA LYS A 55 -2.86 -12.33 -13.22
C LYS A 55 -1.71 -12.55 -14.20
N TYR A 56 -1.89 -13.42 -15.22
CA TYR A 56 -0.81 -13.69 -16.17
C TYR A 56 -0.45 -12.42 -16.98
N PRO A 57 0.80 -11.94 -16.92
CA PRO A 57 1.19 -10.68 -17.56
C PRO A 57 1.41 -10.81 -19.07
N GLY A 58 1.62 -12.03 -19.59
CA GLY A 58 2.00 -12.30 -20.98
C GLY A 58 0.83 -12.28 -22.00
N PHE A 59 -0.39 -11.87 -21.62
CA PHE A 59 -1.46 -11.65 -22.60
C PHE A 59 -1.32 -10.29 -23.26
N ASP A 60 -1.21 -10.29 -24.58
CA ASP A 60 -1.40 -9.07 -25.36
C ASP A 60 -2.91 -8.79 -25.50
N LEU A 61 -3.37 -7.80 -24.76
CA LEU A 61 -4.78 -7.36 -24.78
C LEU A 61 -4.97 -6.09 -25.62
N GLY A 62 -3.94 -5.60 -26.30
CA GLY A 62 -3.96 -4.34 -27.03
C GLY A 62 -4.15 -3.11 -26.13
N VAL A 63 -3.85 -3.23 -24.83
CA VAL A 63 -4.00 -2.17 -23.81
C VAL A 63 -2.63 -1.59 -23.49
N ASP A 64 -2.50 -0.27 -23.54
CA ASP A 64 -1.35 0.43 -22.96
C ASP A 64 -1.48 0.42 -21.42
N THR A 65 -0.85 -0.55 -20.78
CA THR A 65 -0.89 -0.75 -19.33
C THR A 65 -0.28 0.41 -18.56
N THR A 66 0.65 1.14 -19.18
CA THR A 66 1.29 2.32 -18.59
C THR A 66 0.31 3.51 -18.60
N ALA A 67 -0.31 3.78 -19.75
CA ALA A 67 -1.34 4.81 -19.84
C ALA A 67 -2.52 4.50 -18.89
N ALA A 68 -2.96 3.24 -18.82
CA ALA A 68 -4.02 2.82 -17.90
C ALA A 68 -3.63 3.07 -16.43
N ALA A 69 -2.37 2.81 -16.04
CA ALA A 69 -1.88 3.04 -14.68
C ALA A 69 -1.86 4.54 -14.33
N PHE A 70 -1.37 5.40 -15.23
CA PHE A 70 -1.36 6.85 -15.01
C PHE A 70 -2.76 7.44 -14.98
N ASN A 71 -3.66 7.02 -15.86
CA ASN A 71 -5.05 7.47 -15.85
C ASN A 71 -5.72 7.12 -14.51
N SER A 72 -5.57 5.87 -14.04
CA SER A 72 -6.09 5.47 -12.73
C SER A 72 -5.50 6.29 -11.59
N PHE A 73 -4.21 6.60 -11.65
CA PHE A 73 -3.55 7.45 -10.64
C PHE A 73 -4.15 8.85 -10.61
N PHE A 74 -4.36 9.50 -11.75
CA PHE A 74 -4.94 10.84 -11.79
C PHE A 74 -6.44 10.85 -11.43
N GLU A 75 -7.17 9.77 -11.70
CA GLU A 75 -8.53 9.59 -11.19
C GLU A 75 -8.55 9.49 -9.65
N ASP A 76 -7.61 8.73 -9.06
CA ASP A 76 -7.45 8.66 -7.61
C ASP A 76 -7.08 10.03 -7.01
N GLU A 77 -6.18 10.80 -7.65
CA GLU A 77 -5.82 12.16 -7.21
C GLU A 77 -7.00 13.13 -7.25
N ALA A 78 -7.86 13.05 -8.25
CA ALA A 78 -9.09 13.86 -8.30
C ALA A 78 -10.06 13.52 -7.16
N VAL A 79 -10.17 12.25 -6.77
CA VAL A 79 -10.94 11.81 -5.61
C VAL A 79 -10.28 12.28 -4.31
N ASN A 80 -8.94 12.24 -4.24
CA ASN A 80 -8.17 12.71 -3.10
C ASN A 80 -8.37 14.22 -2.86
N ALA A 81 -8.36 15.04 -3.91
CA ALA A 81 -8.65 16.48 -3.79
C ALA A 81 -10.00 16.72 -3.13
N SER A 82 -11.07 16.05 -3.63
CA SER A 82 -12.40 16.14 -3.04
C SER A 82 -12.45 15.64 -1.59
N THR A 83 -11.64 14.63 -1.26
CA THR A 83 -11.53 14.10 0.10
C THR A 83 -10.80 15.06 1.02
N ASN A 84 -9.71 15.69 0.55
CA ASN A 84 -9.00 16.73 1.30
C ASN A 84 -9.94 17.89 1.65
N ASP A 85 -10.70 18.39 0.68
CA ASP A 85 -11.70 19.45 0.91
C ASP A 85 -12.74 19.05 1.94
N ARG A 86 -13.29 17.83 1.84
CA ARG A 86 -14.29 17.31 2.78
C ARG A 86 -13.74 17.18 4.20
N LEU A 87 -12.54 16.64 4.36
CA LEU A 87 -11.93 16.43 5.68
C LEU A 87 -11.53 17.75 6.36
N LEU A 88 -11.20 18.78 5.58
CA LEU A 88 -10.88 20.12 6.09
C LEU A 88 -12.12 20.98 6.34
N SER A 89 -13.28 20.59 5.79
CA SER A 89 -14.55 21.27 5.96
C SER A 89 -15.38 20.59 7.05
N TYR A 90 -16.26 21.36 7.71
CA TYR A 90 -17.23 20.80 8.64
C TYR A 90 -18.58 20.59 7.95
N SER A 91 -19.11 19.36 8.02
CA SER A 91 -20.49 19.04 7.64
C SER A 91 -21.21 18.37 8.80
N PRO A 92 -22.42 18.84 9.20
CA PRO A 92 -23.23 18.18 10.22
C PRO A 92 -23.62 16.73 9.84
N GLU A 93 -23.75 16.44 8.55
CA GLU A 93 -24.11 15.12 8.02
C GLU A 93 -23.00 14.09 8.31
N ASP A 94 -21.74 14.53 8.28
CA ASP A 94 -20.57 13.68 8.52
C ASP A 94 -20.19 13.57 10.01
N ARG A 95 -21.02 14.09 10.93
CA ARG A 95 -20.69 14.19 12.36
C ARG A 95 -20.26 12.87 12.98
N ARG A 96 -20.93 11.75 12.64
CA ARG A 96 -20.59 10.43 13.21
C ARG A 96 -19.26 9.94 12.67
N ALA A 97 -19.05 9.99 11.36
CA ALA A 97 -17.82 9.57 10.72
C ALA A 97 -16.62 10.41 11.19
N SER A 98 -16.78 11.74 11.26
CA SER A 98 -15.77 12.66 11.79
C SER A 98 -15.39 12.37 13.24
N ARG A 99 -16.38 12.05 14.12
CA ARG A 99 -16.10 11.65 15.50
C ARG A 99 -15.36 10.34 15.57
N ILE A 100 -15.72 9.34 14.76
CA ILE A 100 -15.03 8.05 14.69
C ILE A 100 -13.60 8.25 14.19
N LEU A 101 -13.38 9.08 13.17
CA LEU A 101 -12.06 9.45 12.70
C LEU A 101 -11.20 10.06 13.82
N HIS A 102 -11.77 11.00 14.60
CA HIS A 102 -11.05 11.58 15.74
C HIS A 102 -10.66 10.53 16.78
N VAL A 103 -11.58 9.61 17.13
CA VAL A 103 -11.29 8.51 18.07
C VAL A 103 -10.18 7.58 17.53
N ALA A 104 -10.23 7.29 16.23
CA ALA A 104 -9.19 6.51 15.55
C ALA A 104 -7.82 7.20 15.59
N ALA A 105 -7.79 8.52 15.35
CA ALA A 105 -6.57 9.32 15.41
C ALA A 105 -5.98 9.36 16.84
N CYS A 106 -6.80 9.53 17.86
CA CYS A 106 -6.37 9.43 19.26
C CYS A 106 -5.74 8.06 19.56
N LYS A 107 -6.36 6.98 19.05
CA LYS A 107 -5.84 5.62 19.22
C LYS A 107 -4.52 5.41 18.49
N ALA A 108 -4.37 5.96 17.28
CA ALA A 108 -3.13 5.90 16.53
C ALA A 108 -1.97 6.58 17.28
N MET A 109 -2.23 7.75 17.87
CA MET A 109 -1.23 8.47 18.65
C MET A 109 -0.89 7.76 19.97
N GLU A 110 -1.88 7.10 20.61
CA GLU A 110 -1.64 6.23 21.76
C GLU A 110 -0.72 5.06 21.41
N ILE A 111 -0.94 4.42 20.27
CA ILE A 111 -0.10 3.32 19.76
C ILE A 111 1.33 3.79 19.48
N LEU A 112 1.49 4.93 18.81
CA LEU A 112 2.81 5.46 18.47
C LEU A 112 3.60 5.94 19.71
N GLY A 113 2.92 6.54 20.69
CA GLY A 113 3.53 7.03 21.93
C GLY A 113 4.62 8.06 21.68
N GLN A 114 5.62 8.08 22.58
CA GLN A 114 6.77 8.99 22.49
C GLN A 114 7.75 8.53 21.39
N PHE A 115 8.24 9.48 20.61
CA PHE A 115 9.21 9.20 19.54
C PHE A 115 10.60 8.91 20.12
N SER A 116 11.30 7.91 19.58
CA SER A 116 12.66 7.55 19.98
C SER A 116 13.67 7.84 18.86
N TRP A 117 14.47 8.88 19.04
CA TRP A 117 15.57 9.20 18.13
C TRP A 117 16.61 8.09 18.05
N GLU A 118 16.85 7.37 19.13
CA GLU A 118 17.77 6.23 19.16
C GLU A 118 17.28 5.10 18.24
N LYS A 119 15.99 4.72 18.37
CA LYS A 119 15.39 3.71 17.47
C LYS A 119 15.41 4.18 16.01
N TRP A 120 15.15 5.45 15.76
CA TRP A 120 15.16 6.00 14.42
C TRP A 120 16.56 5.98 13.80
N LEU A 121 17.59 6.43 14.52
CA LEU A 121 18.98 6.36 14.07
C LEU A 121 19.42 4.92 13.81
N GLY A 122 19.06 3.98 14.67
CA GLY A 122 19.31 2.55 14.48
C GLY A 122 18.54 1.92 13.33
N GLY A 123 17.45 2.55 12.88
CA GLY A 123 16.61 2.12 11.76
C GLY A 123 17.06 2.61 10.38
N LEU A 124 18.03 3.52 10.31
CA LEU A 124 18.53 4.11 9.07
C LEU A 124 19.11 3.03 8.15
N ARG A 125 18.55 2.90 6.96
CA ARG A 125 18.98 1.88 5.99
C ARG A 125 18.51 2.20 4.58
N PHE A 126 19.17 1.58 3.58
CA PHE A 126 18.67 1.57 2.21
C PHE A 126 17.79 0.35 1.94
N GLY A 127 16.74 0.55 1.15
CA GLY A 127 16.03 -0.53 0.48
C GLY A 127 16.71 -0.94 -0.84
N PRO A 128 16.22 -2.01 -1.52
CA PRO A 128 16.76 -2.47 -2.80
C PRO A 128 16.26 -1.68 -4.01
N GLY A 129 15.36 -0.70 -3.81
CA GLY A 129 14.72 0.06 -4.88
C GLY A 129 15.62 1.12 -5.53
N ALA A 130 15.18 1.62 -6.69
CA ALA A 130 15.75 2.78 -7.37
C ALA A 130 15.64 4.04 -6.49
N THR A 131 16.40 5.08 -6.85
CA THR A 131 16.25 6.44 -6.34
C THR A 131 16.16 7.41 -7.52
N THR A 132 15.85 8.67 -7.27
CA THR A 132 15.82 9.70 -8.33
C THR A 132 17.10 9.72 -9.16
N ARG A 133 18.23 9.43 -8.54
CA ARG A 133 19.56 9.42 -9.13
C ARG A 133 19.97 8.06 -9.76
N LEU A 134 19.45 6.95 -9.21
CA LEU A 134 19.93 5.60 -9.57
C LEU A 134 18.80 4.72 -10.07
N ALA A 135 19.00 4.13 -11.25
CA ALA A 135 18.13 3.06 -11.75
C ALA A 135 18.26 1.80 -10.87
N ARG A 136 17.21 0.96 -10.83
CA ARG A 136 17.17 -0.25 -9.97
C ARG A 136 18.39 -1.18 -10.14
N LYS A 137 18.89 -1.33 -11.35
CA LYS A 137 20.08 -2.17 -11.63
C LYS A 137 21.37 -1.66 -10.98
N ASP A 138 21.44 -0.34 -10.73
CA ASP A 138 22.61 0.35 -10.18
C ASP A 138 22.43 0.74 -8.70
N ALA A 139 21.23 0.47 -8.12
CA ALA A 139 20.79 0.90 -6.80
C ALA A 139 21.33 -0.01 -5.66
N SER A 140 22.57 -0.47 -5.75
CA SER A 140 23.26 -1.12 -4.63
C SER A 140 23.51 -0.13 -3.48
N VAL A 141 23.80 -0.65 -2.28
CA VAL A 141 24.20 0.20 -1.13
C VAL A 141 25.42 1.04 -1.49
N TYR A 142 26.40 0.45 -2.16
CA TYR A 142 27.59 1.16 -2.62
C TYR A 142 27.23 2.27 -3.62
N GLY A 143 26.38 1.99 -4.61
CA GLY A 143 25.92 3.00 -5.57
C GLY A 143 25.19 4.16 -4.90
N LYS A 144 24.40 3.89 -3.87
CA LYS A 144 23.66 4.92 -3.10
C LYS A 144 24.57 5.76 -2.21
N LEU A 145 25.65 5.17 -1.68
CA LEU A 145 26.66 5.89 -0.91
C LEU A 145 27.66 6.65 -1.79
N SER A 146 27.75 6.30 -3.08
CA SER A 146 28.68 6.94 -4.03
C SER A 146 28.04 8.15 -4.69
N GLY A 147 28.86 9.16 -5.03
CA GLY A 147 28.41 10.41 -5.65
C GLY A 147 27.66 11.33 -4.69
N THR A 148 27.10 12.44 -5.19
CA THR A 148 26.38 13.42 -4.37
C THR A 148 24.94 12.96 -4.14
N PRO A 149 24.53 12.61 -2.89
CA PRO A 149 23.16 12.17 -2.61
C PRO A 149 22.15 13.29 -2.82
N GLU A 150 20.94 12.90 -3.22
CA GLU A 150 19.82 13.82 -3.36
C GLU A 150 18.92 13.83 -2.14
N VAL A 151 18.33 14.99 -1.86
CA VAL A 151 17.40 15.22 -0.74
C VAL A 151 16.42 16.34 -1.09
N SER A 152 15.22 16.32 -0.52
CA SER A 152 14.31 17.47 -0.61
C SER A 152 14.82 18.63 0.25
N ARG A 153 14.42 19.83 -0.14
CA ARG A 153 14.76 21.07 0.59
C ARG A 153 14.27 21.03 2.03
N SER A 154 13.08 20.48 2.27
CA SER A 154 12.50 20.32 3.62
C SER A 154 13.35 19.41 4.51
N ALA A 155 13.90 18.34 3.96
CA ALA A 155 14.68 17.36 4.71
C ALA A 155 16.20 17.69 4.78
N LEU A 156 16.67 18.72 4.05
CA LEU A 156 18.09 19.05 3.96
C LEU A 156 18.78 19.26 5.31
N PRO A 157 18.21 19.99 6.31
CA PRO A 157 18.86 20.14 7.62
C PRO A 157 19.01 18.80 8.35
N LEU A 158 17.97 17.96 8.30
CA LEU A 158 17.98 16.63 8.93
C LEU A 158 19.00 15.71 8.24
N ALA A 159 19.05 15.71 6.91
CA ALA A 159 19.98 14.92 6.14
C ALA A 159 21.45 15.27 6.46
N ARG A 160 21.78 16.56 6.58
CA ARG A 160 23.12 16.99 7.01
C ARG A 160 23.49 16.45 8.39
N THR A 161 22.55 16.50 9.33
CA THR A 161 22.75 15.93 10.67
C THR A 161 22.98 14.42 10.59
N VAL A 162 22.15 13.69 9.83
CA VAL A 162 22.31 12.25 9.64
C VAL A 162 23.66 11.91 9.01
N MET A 163 24.08 12.62 7.96
CA MET A 163 25.38 12.37 7.32
C MET A 163 26.55 12.62 8.28
N SER A 164 26.48 13.65 9.12
CA SER A 164 27.53 13.92 10.11
C SER A 164 27.65 12.83 11.18
N LEU A 165 26.57 12.12 11.46
CA LEU A 165 26.53 11.03 12.43
C LEU A 165 26.87 9.65 11.83
N MET A 166 26.88 9.54 10.51
CA MET A 166 27.06 8.26 9.79
C MET A 166 28.36 8.27 8.97
N PRO A 167 29.47 7.74 9.54
CA PRO A 167 30.79 7.76 8.86
C PRO A 167 30.79 7.17 7.45
N GLY A 168 29.91 6.20 7.18
CA GLY A 168 29.80 5.59 5.84
C GLY A 168 29.49 6.59 4.72
N TRP A 169 28.73 7.65 5.01
CA TRP A 169 28.47 8.73 4.06
C TRP A 169 29.72 9.60 3.81
N ALA A 170 30.50 9.83 4.85
CA ALA A 170 31.73 10.60 4.77
C ALA A 170 32.82 9.89 3.96
N TYR A 171 32.99 8.58 4.19
CA TYR A 171 34.02 7.79 3.51
C TYR A 171 33.65 7.41 2.07
N GLY A 172 32.37 7.31 1.73
CA GLY A 172 31.94 6.99 0.36
C GLY A 172 32.25 8.06 -0.66
N HIS A 173 32.44 9.32 -0.23
CA HIS A 173 32.65 10.46 -1.12
C HIS A 173 34.13 10.74 -1.47
N ASP A 174 35.08 10.42 -0.64
CA ASP A 174 36.43 10.99 -0.74
C ASP A 174 37.59 9.99 -0.82
N TYR A 175 37.34 8.69 -0.93
CA TYR A 175 38.42 7.70 -0.99
C TYR A 175 39.32 7.85 -2.22
N ASP A 176 38.77 8.35 -3.34
CA ASP A 176 39.49 8.55 -4.60
C ASP A 176 40.14 9.94 -4.75
N ALA A 177 39.76 10.92 -3.91
CA ALA A 177 40.16 12.32 -4.14
C ALA A 177 41.28 12.82 -3.21
N GLY A 178 41.70 12.08 -2.21
CA GLY A 178 42.77 12.48 -1.27
C GLY A 178 42.45 13.77 -0.48
N ILE A 179 41.19 14.14 -0.37
CA ILE A 179 40.71 15.39 0.25
C ILE A 179 40.63 15.21 1.76
N LYS A 180 41.23 16.14 2.48
CA LYS A 180 41.28 16.15 3.96
C LYS A 180 40.02 16.72 4.62
N GLU A 181 39.12 17.34 3.87
CA GLU A 181 37.85 17.88 4.36
C GLU A 181 36.69 17.12 3.72
N VAL A 182 35.87 16.48 4.56
CA VAL A 182 34.64 15.83 4.15
C VAL A 182 33.62 16.91 3.82
N THR A 183 33.45 17.20 2.56
CA THR A 183 32.36 18.07 2.11
C THR A 183 31.09 17.24 2.04
N LEU A 184 30.19 17.42 3.01
CA LEU A 184 28.84 16.80 3.01
C LEU A 184 27.96 17.46 1.94
N ALA A 185 28.36 17.28 0.67
CA ALA A 185 27.61 17.83 -0.46
C ALA A 185 26.29 17.08 -0.61
N LEU A 186 25.19 17.82 -0.71
CA LEU A 186 23.86 17.33 -1.02
C LEU A 186 23.29 18.10 -2.19
N SER A 187 22.68 17.37 -3.13
CA SER A 187 21.89 17.95 -4.22
C SER A 187 20.43 18.04 -3.82
N VAL A 188 19.75 19.13 -4.19
CA VAL A 188 18.33 19.31 -3.88
C VAL A 188 17.46 18.80 -5.01
N CYS A 189 16.53 17.90 -4.68
CA CYS A 189 15.50 17.39 -5.58
C CYS A 189 14.17 17.34 -4.80
N ASP A 190 13.22 18.22 -5.16
CA ASP A 190 11.96 18.42 -4.42
C ASP A 190 10.78 17.63 -5.01
N TYR A 191 11.05 16.53 -5.73
CA TYR A 191 10.02 15.69 -6.33
C TYR A 191 10.41 14.22 -6.38
N ASP A 192 9.41 13.35 -6.39
CA ASP A 192 9.57 11.96 -6.78
C ASP A 192 9.52 11.79 -8.30
N LEU A 193 10.14 10.76 -8.84
CA LEU A 193 9.88 10.32 -10.20
C LEU A 193 8.69 9.36 -10.18
N LEU A 194 7.56 9.75 -10.78
CA LEU A 194 6.42 8.85 -10.92
C LEU A 194 6.70 7.85 -12.04
N ARG A 195 6.72 6.57 -11.69
CA ARG A 195 7.03 5.46 -12.61
C ARG A 195 5.91 4.43 -12.60
N CYS A 196 5.74 3.73 -13.73
CA CYS A 196 4.87 2.59 -13.84
C CYS A 196 5.69 1.30 -13.74
N VAL A 197 5.23 0.35 -12.91
CA VAL A 197 5.77 -1.02 -12.85
C VAL A 197 4.68 -2.02 -13.24
N PRO A 198 5.03 -3.17 -13.83
CA PRO A 198 4.06 -4.19 -14.22
C PRO A 198 3.21 -4.67 -13.04
N LYS A 199 1.91 -4.92 -13.29
CA LYS A 199 0.97 -5.50 -12.32
C LYS A 199 0.23 -6.70 -12.90
N ASN A 200 -0.40 -6.54 -14.06
CA ASN A 200 -1.07 -7.59 -14.81
C ASN A 200 -1.22 -7.14 -16.29
N ALA A 201 -1.89 -7.94 -17.12
CA ALA A 201 -2.07 -7.63 -18.54
C ALA A 201 -2.98 -6.40 -18.82
N TRP A 202 -3.71 -5.89 -17.83
CA TRP A 202 -4.65 -4.77 -17.99
C TRP A 202 -4.06 -3.42 -17.53
N THR A 203 -3.21 -3.43 -16.55
CA THR A 203 -2.70 -2.21 -15.94
C THR A 203 -1.36 -2.43 -15.24
N GLY A 204 -0.57 -1.38 -15.18
CA GLY A 204 0.58 -1.28 -14.29
C GLY A 204 0.20 -0.78 -12.90
N ARG A 205 1.22 -0.49 -12.12
CA ARG A 205 1.14 0.14 -10.80
C ARG A 205 2.03 1.37 -10.80
N THR A 206 1.52 2.51 -10.41
CA THR A 206 2.33 3.73 -10.22
C THR A 206 3.11 3.65 -8.92
N ILE A 207 4.37 4.03 -8.97
CA ILE A 207 5.26 4.16 -7.80
C ILE A 207 5.97 5.51 -7.82
N GLY A 208 6.14 6.12 -6.66
CA GLY A 208 6.99 7.29 -6.46
C GLY A 208 8.42 6.83 -6.15
N VAL A 209 9.35 7.19 -7.01
CA VAL A 209 10.78 6.93 -6.80
C VAL A 209 11.39 8.17 -6.16
N THR A 210 11.70 8.09 -4.88
CA THR A 210 12.18 9.22 -4.08
C THR A 210 13.71 9.34 -4.07
N THR A 211 14.23 10.39 -3.44
CA THR A 211 15.66 10.67 -3.34
C THR A 211 16.40 9.70 -2.41
N ASP A 212 17.72 9.65 -2.54
CA ASP A 212 18.59 8.77 -1.73
C ASP A 212 18.42 9.00 -0.22
N MET A 213 18.47 10.27 0.20
CA MET A 213 18.41 10.60 1.62
C MET A 213 17.00 10.47 2.17
N GLN A 214 15.97 10.78 1.37
CA GLN A 214 14.60 10.61 1.84
C GLN A 214 14.29 9.14 2.09
N ILE A 215 14.53 8.23 1.13
CA ILE A 215 14.25 6.81 1.34
C ILE A 215 15.05 6.24 2.53
N TYR A 216 16.30 6.68 2.73
CA TYR A 216 17.14 6.26 3.83
C TYR A 216 16.53 6.60 5.19
N MET A 217 16.00 7.83 5.33
CA MET A 217 15.35 8.32 6.54
C MET A 217 13.88 7.85 6.69
N GLN A 218 13.16 7.72 5.59
CA GLN A 218 11.79 7.21 5.56
C GLN A 218 11.69 5.78 6.06
N LEU A 219 12.61 4.89 5.65
CA LEU A 219 12.65 3.51 6.11
C LEU A 219 12.91 3.39 7.62
N ALA A 220 13.65 4.34 8.19
CA ALA A 220 13.85 4.41 9.63
C ALA A 220 12.56 4.86 10.35
N LEU A 221 11.82 5.81 9.78
CA LEU A 221 10.54 6.25 10.34
C LEU A 221 9.50 5.13 10.29
N GLY A 222 9.37 4.45 9.15
CA GLY A 222 8.52 3.27 9.01
C GLY A 222 8.89 2.16 10.01
N TYR A 223 10.19 1.93 10.22
CA TYR A 223 10.65 0.98 11.23
C TYR A 223 10.21 1.36 12.65
N CYS A 224 10.32 2.64 13.02
CA CYS A 224 9.84 3.11 14.33
C CYS A 224 8.33 2.91 14.50
N MET A 225 7.52 3.24 13.47
CA MET A 225 6.07 3.00 13.47
C MET A 225 5.77 1.51 13.63
N ARG A 226 6.46 0.65 12.87
CA ARG A 226 6.31 -0.81 12.93
C ARG A 226 6.62 -1.37 14.31
N CYS A 227 7.66 -0.87 14.98
CA CYS A 227 7.99 -1.25 16.36
C CYS A 227 6.88 -0.85 17.33
N ALA A 228 6.39 0.40 17.26
CA ALA A 228 5.30 0.88 18.10
C ALA A 228 4.00 0.08 17.89
N MET A 229 3.65 -0.24 16.64
CA MET A 229 2.52 -1.09 16.31
C MET A 229 2.70 -2.51 16.85
N TYR A 230 3.90 -3.08 16.73
CA TYR A 230 4.21 -4.40 17.28
C TYR A 230 4.03 -4.46 18.80
N ASP A 231 4.53 -3.44 19.52
CA ASP A 231 4.39 -3.32 20.96
C ASP A 231 2.91 -3.18 21.39
N ALA A 232 2.04 -2.67 20.50
CA ALA A 232 0.60 -2.59 20.68
C ALA A 232 -0.17 -3.84 20.20
N GLY A 233 0.54 -4.90 19.77
CA GLY A 233 -0.05 -6.16 19.31
C GLY A 233 -0.39 -6.22 17.81
N ILE A 234 -0.02 -5.20 17.03
CA ILE A 234 -0.24 -5.14 15.57
C ILE A 234 1.07 -5.54 14.87
N ASN A 235 1.16 -6.81 14.46
CA ASN A 235 2.39 -7.37 13.94
C ASN A 235 2.45 -7.34 12.40
N LEU A 236 3.06 -6.31 11.84
CA LEU A 236 3.30 -6.16 10.40
C LEU A 236 4.51 -6.97 9.86
N ASN A 237 5.16 -7.78 10.70
CA ASN A 237 6.27 -8.65 10.27
C ASN A 237 5.79 -10.06 9.91
N ASP A 238 4.53 -10.42 10.24
CA ASP A 238 3.97 -11.75 10.06
C ASP A 238 2.58 -11.70 9.40
N GLN A 239 2.56 -11.83 8.08
CA GLN A 239 1.31 -11.90 7.32
C GLN A 239 0.49 -13.18 7.59
N THR A 240 1.08 -14.20 8.21
CA THR A 240 0.37 -15.45 8.51
C THR A 240 -0.74 -15.27 9.56
N ILE A 241 -0.71 -14.17 10.32
CA ILE A 241 -1.79 -13.80 11.24
C ILE A 241 -3.08 -13.57 10.45
N ASN A 242 -3.01 -12.70 9.42
CA ASN A 242 -4.15 -12.46 8.52
C ASN A 242 -4.59 -13.75 7.82
N GLN A 243 -3.65 -14.56 7.32
CA GLN A 243 -3.96 -15.83 6.66
C GLN A 243 -4.72 -16.79 7.57
N ARG A 244 -4.30 -16.93 8.85
CA ARG A 244 -5.00 -17.77 9.85
C ARG A 244 -6.38 -17.22 10.20
N MET A 245 -6.51 -15.89 10.34
CA MET A 245 -7.81 -15.27 10.59
C MET A 245 -8.75 -15.45 9.40
N ALA A 246 -8.28 -15.31 8.16
CA ALA A 246 -9.08 -15.57 6.96
C ALA A 246 -9.53 -17.05 6.89
N TYR A 247 -8.65 -18.00 7.25
CA TYR A 247 -9.01 -19.41 7.38
C TYR A 247 -10.17 -19.62 8.37
N MET A 248 -10.06 -19.08 9.58
CA MET A 248 -11.10 -19.19 10.60
C MET A 248 -12.39 -18.47 10.19
N ALA A 249 -12.26 -17.30 9.56
CA ALA A 249 -13.39 -16.54 9.02
C ALA A 249 -14.15 -17.32 7.95
N SER A 250 -13.45 -18.09 7.11
CA SER A 250 -14.09 -18.93 6.08
C SER A 250 -14.95 -20.04 6.66
N ILE A 251 -14.64 -20.51 7.88
CA ILE A 251 -15.38 -21.56 8.61
C ILE A 251 -16.53 -20.95 9.42
N THR A 252 -16.29 -19.79 10.06
CA THR A 252 -17.22 -19.25 11.05
C THR A 252 -18.19 -18.20 10.48
N GLY A 253 -17.81 -17.51 9.41
CA GLY A 253 -18.53 -16.34 8.89
C GLY A 253 -18.49 -15.10 9.79
N ARG A 254 -17.71 -15.09 10.88
CA ARG A 254 -17.71 -14.01 11.88
C ARG A 254 -16.92 -12.78 11.44
N GLN A 255 -15.83 -12.99 10.72
CA GLN A 255 -14.98 -11.89 10.21
C GLN A 255 -15.14 -11.75 8.70
N ALA A 256 -15.11 -10.49 8.27
CA ALA A 256 -14.96 -10.09 6.88
C ALA A 256 -13.47 -9.98 6.51
N THR A 257 -13.14 -10.31 5.27
CA THR A 257 -11.86 -9.93 4.65
C THR A 257 -12.12 -8.82 3.64
N VAL A 258 -11.37 -7.74 3.75
CA VAL A 258 -11.63 -6.47 3.05
C VAL A 258 -10.39 -6.06 2.26
N ASP A 259 -10.58 -5.73 0.99
CA ASP A 259 -9.57 -5.16 0.09
C ASP A 259 -10.02 -3.77 -0.34
N ALA A 260 -9.16 -2.78 -0.25
CA ALA A 260 -9.46 -1.43 -0.68
C ALA A 260 -8.87 -1.15 -2.07
N LYS A 261 -9.64 -0.47 -2.92
CA LYS A 261 -9.15 -0.01 -4.22
C LYS A 261 -8.14 1.10 -4.03
N SER A 262 -6.96 0.96 -4.63
CA SER A 262 -5.91 2.00 -4.62
C SER A 262 -5.58 2.50 -3.21
N ALA A 263 -5.58 1.62 -2.20
CA ALA A 263 -5.53 1.98 -0.80
C ALA A 263 -4.39 2.95 -0.46
N SER A 264 -3.16 2.63 -0.84
CA SER A 264 -2.00 3.51 -0.61
C SER A 264 -2.13 4.87 -1.32
N ASN A 265 -2.74 4.91 -2.51
CA ASN A 265 -2.98 6.17 -3.24
C ASN A 265 -4.14 6.99 -2.63
N SER A 266 -4.95 6.39 -1.75
CA SER A 266 -6.12 7.04 -1.12
C SER A 266 -5.83 7.60 0.28
N VAL A 267 -4.61 7.43 0.80
CA VAL A 267 -4.18 8.09 2.04
C VAL A 267 -3.87 9.57 1.73
N THR A 268 -4.83 10.45 1.99
CA THR A 268 -4.75 11.87 1.61
C THR A 268 -3.96 12.71 2.61
N SER A 269 -3.49 13.88 2.18
CA SER A 269 -2.76 14.82 3.03
C SER A 269 -3.61 15.33 4.19
N ALA A 270 -4.89 15.63 3.97
CA ALA A 270 -5.80 16.05 5.03
C ALA A 270 -6.10 14.91 6.03
N LEU A 271 -6.16 13.65 5.57
CA LEU A 271 -6.35 12.51 6.46
C LEU A 271 -5.17 12.37 7.42
N VAL A 272 -3.94 12.43 6.91
CA VAL A 272 -2.73 12.36 7.74
C VAL A 272 -2.63 13.56 8.69
N TRP A 273 -3.03 14.75 8.23
CA TRP A 273 -3.17 15.91 9.09
C TRP A 273 -4.16 15.66 10.25
N LYS A 274 -5.35 15.12 9.98
CA LYS A 274 -6.35 14.77 10.99
C LYS A 274 -5.85 13.72 11.98
N TYR A 275 -5.00 12.79 11.52
CA TYR A 275 -4.44 11.75 12.37
C TYR A 275 -3.31 12.22 13.27
N PHE A 276 -2.40 13.05 12.77
CA PHE A 276 -1.13 13.32 13.44
C PHE A 276 -0.87 14.82 13.69
N GLY A 277 -1.53 15.71 12.95
CA GLY A 277 -1.29 17.16 12.98
C GLY A 277 -2.34 17.95 13.76
N ASP A 278 -3.61 17.52 13.72
CA ASP A 278 -4.75 18.22 14.32
C ASP A 278 -5.01 17.80 15.79
N HIS A 279 -3.94 17.52 16.55
CA HIS A 279 -4.07 17.18 17.97
C HIS A 279 -3.50 18.28 18.84
N PRO A 280 -4.34 19.18 19.41
CA PRO A 280 -3.86 20.18 20.34
C PRO A 280 -3.39 19.52 21.64
N HIS A 281 -2.09 19.57 21.92
CA HIS A 281 -1.46 19.47 23.23
C HIS A 281 -1.94 18.35 24.18
N SER A 282 -2.11 17.14 23.67
CA SER A 282 -2.20 15.98 24.57
C SER A 282 -0.78 15.57 24.97
N GLU A 283 -0.52 15.40 26.27
CA GLU A 283 0.75 14.87 26.78
C GLU A 283 1.09 13.47 26.22
N LYS A 284 0.11 12.82 25.56
CA LYS A 284 0.24 11.51 24.92
C LYS A 284 0.66 11.57 23.46
N CYS A 285 0.65 12.77 22.85
CA CYS A 285 0.91 12.94 21.42
C CYS A 285 2.28 13.58 21.23
N ASP A 286 3.26 12.82 20.72
CA ASP A 286 4.56 13.38 20.35
C ASP A 286 4.49 14.02 18.95
N PRO A 287 4.59 15.36 18.82
CA PRO A 287 4.51 16.05 17.54
C PRO A 287 5.66 15.70 16.59
N THR A 288 6.69 15.02 17.06
CA THR A 288 7.82 14.58 16.24
C THR A 288 7.38 13.64 15.15
N TRP A 289 6.39 12.78 15.41
CA TRP A 289 5.84 11.87 14.40
C TRP A 289 5.34 12.64 13.17
N PHE A 290 4.45 13.59 13.35
CA PHE A 290 3.90 14.37 12.25
C PHE A 290 4.97 15.21 11.55
N ARG A 291 5.85 15.87 12.31
CA ARG A 291 6.95 16.68 11.75
C ARG A 291 7.87 15.86 10.85
N LEU A 292 8.23 14.63 11.26
CA LEU A 292 9.05 13.76 10.43
C LEU A 292 8.31 13.23 9.21
N LEU A 293 7.04 12.86 9.34
CA LEU A 293 6.21 12.47 8.21
C LEU A 293 6.16 13.59 7.15
N GLU A 294 5.89 14.84 7.57
CA GLU A 294 5.84 16.01 6.67
C GLU A 294 7.21 16.36 6.05
N VAL A 295 8.27 16.34 6.85
CA VAL A 295 9.61 16.70 6.36
C VAL A 295 10.15 15.67 5.37
N LEU A 296 9.81 14.39 5.57
CA LEU A 296 10.37 13.30 4.79
C LEU A 296 9.52 12.89 3.58
N ARG A 297 8.26 13.31 3.47
CA ARG A 297 7.46 13.03 2.27
C ARG A 297 7.87 13.89 1.08
N SER A 298 7.61 13.42 -0.12
CA SER A 298 7.62 14.25 -1.32
C SER A 298 6.24 14.86 -1.51
N THR A 299 6.19 16.15 -1.81
CA THR A 299 4.92 16.86 -2.08
C THR A 299 4.60 16.93 -3.57
N HIS A 300 5.56 16.58 -4.42
CA HIS A 300 5.42 16.65 -5.88
C HIS A 300 5.98 15.40 -6.54
N ALA A 301 5.47 15.12 -7.73
CA ALA A 301 6.00 14.11 -8.65
C ALA A 301 6.35 14.72 -10.01
N LEU A 302 7.48 14.34 -10.56
CA LEU A 302 7.78 14.53 -11.97
C LEU A 302 7.21 13.37 -12.78
N VAL A 303 6.23 13.64 -13.63
CA VAL A 303 5.55 12.67 -14.49
C VAL A 303 6.06 12.83 -15.91
N GLU A 304 6.64 11.78 -16.47
CA GLU A 304 7.00 11.74 -17.89
C GLU A 304 5.76 11.38 -18.72
N LEU A 305 5.42 12.28 -19.63
CA LEU A 305 4.27 12.14 -20.53
C LEU A 305 4.69 11.47 -21.86
N PRO A 306 3.76 10.81 -22.57
CA PRO A 306 4.01 10.36 -23.94
C PRO A 306 4.49 11.52 -24.80
N GLY A 307 5.55 11.32 -25.59
CA GLY A 307 6.16 12.38 -26.41
C GLY A 307 7.36 13.08 -25.78
N GLY A 308 7.81 12.66 -24.57
CA GLY A 308 9.06 13.09 -23.95
C GLY A 308 8.97 14.42 -23.19
N SER A 309 7.78 14.99 -23.03
CA SER A 309 7.58 16.11 -22.11
C SER A 309 7.39 15.63 -20.68
N SER A 310 7.75 16.47 -19.70
CA SER A 310 7.56 16.17 -18.28
C SER A 310 6.64 17.21 -17.64
N LYS A 311 5.80 16.76 -16.72
CA LYS A 311 4.92 17.62 -15.93
C LYS A 311 5.21 17.43 -14.44
N LEU A 312 5.36 18.54 -13.73
CA LEU A 312 5.37 18.52 -12.27
C LEU A 312 3.92 18.47 -11.78
N HIS A 313 3.61 17.48 -10.95
CA HIS A 313 2.30 17.26 -10.32
C HIS A 313 2.44 17.43 -8.81
N GLU A 314 1.59 18.24 -8.22
CA GLU A 314 1.47 18.36 -6.77
C GLU A 314 0.55 17.24 -6.26
N TYR A 315 1.00 16.51 -5.25
CA TYR A 315 0.25 15.39 -4.69
C TYR A 315 -0.90 15.83 -3.77
N GLU A 316 -2.08 15.28 -4.02
CA GLU A 316 -3.21 15.30 -3.08
C GLU A 316 -3.12 14.16 -2.07
N LEU A 317 -2.56 13.01 -2.49
CA LEU A 317 -2.18 11.93 -1.58
C LEU A 317 -1.03 12.39 -0.65
N PHE A 318 -0.90 11.75 0.50
CA PHE A 318 0.15 12.08 1.46
C PHE A 318 1.53 11.56 1.03
N SER A 319 1.60 10.29 0.64
CA SER A 319 2.84 9.64 0.21
C SER A 319 2.57 8.55 -0.83
N ALA A 320 3.28 8.60 -1.95
CA ALA A 320 3.13 7.62 -3.01
C ALA A 320 3.64 6.22 -2.56
N MET A 321 3.13 5.18 -3.22
CA MET A 321 3.70 3.83 -3.11
C MET A 321 5.18 3.87 -3.50
N GLY A 322 6.06 3.36 -2.64
CA GLY A 322 7.51 3.47 -2.77
C GLY A 322 8.15 4.33 -1.69
N CYS A 323 7.41 5.22 -1.06
CA CYS A 323 7.85 5.91 0.15
C CYS A 323 8.01 4.92 1.31
N GLY A 324 9.06 5.08 2.10
CA GLY A 324 9.51 4.09 3.09
C GLY A 324 8.65 3.94 4.34
N PHE A 325 7.56 4.68 4.48
CA PHE A 325 6.61 4.59 5.61
C PHE A 325 5.14 4.47 5.17
N THR A 326 4.84 4.49 3.87
CA THR A 326 3.45 4.45 3.38
C THR A 326 2.71 3.21 3.88
N PHE A 327 3.37 2.06 3.89
CA PHE A 327 2.78 0.80 4.34
C PHE A 327 2.38 0.83 5.82
N GLU A 328 3.22 1.40 6.68
CA GLU A 328 2.96 1.52 8.11
C GLU A 328 1.86 2.55 8.41
N VAL A 329 1.87 3.70 7.72
CA VAL A 329 0.82 4.73 7.85
C VAL A 329 -0.54 4.16 7.44
N GLU A 330 -0.62 3.52 6.27
CA GLU A 330 -1.83 2.87 5.76
C GLU A 330 -2.36 1.82 6.74
N SER A 331 -1.50 0.90 7.19
CA SER A 331 -1.87 -0.15 8.13
C SER A 331 -2.39 0.43 9.47
N LEU A 332 -1.74 1.46 10.00
CA LEU A 332 -2.15 2.11 11.25
C LEU A 332 -3.52 2.79 11.10
N VAL A 333 -3.74 3.52 10.00
CA VAL A 333 -5.01 4.16 9.68
C VAL A 333 -6.12 3.11 9.56
N PHE A 334 -5.91 2.06 8.81
CA PHE A 334 -6.91 1.01 8.59
C PHE A 334 -7.27 0.30 9.90
N TRP A 335 -6.27 -0.10 10.67
CA TRP A 335 -6.52 -0.77 11.94
C TRP A 335 -7.28 0.12 12.93
N THR A 336 -6.87 1.38 13.08
CA THR A 336 -7.46 2.28 14.07
C THR A 336 -8.86 2.75 13.68
N LEU A 337 -9.15 2.93 12.38
CA LEU A 337 -10.53 3.20 11.91
C LEU A 337 -11.44 2.01 12.21
N ALA A 338 -11.02 0.78 11.90
CA ALA A 338 -11.79 -0.42 12.20
C ALA A 338 -11.99 -0.59 13.72
N TRP A 339 -10.95 -0.32 14.51
CA TRP A 339 -11.04 -0.33 15.96
C TRP A 339 -12.05 0.70 16.50
N ALA A 340 -12.01 1.94 16.01
CA ALA A 340 -12.91 2.99 16.43
C ALA A 340 -14.36 2.71 16.04
N VAL A 341 -14.61 2.08 14.89
CA VAL A 341 -15.92 1.60 14.47
C VAL A 341 -16.43 0.52 15.43
N CYS A 342 -15.60 -0.45 15.82
CA CYS A 342 -15.98 -1.47 16.79
C CYS A 342 -16.32 -0.84 18.16
N GLN A 343 -15.56 0.17 18.60
CA GLN A 343 -15.87 0.90 19.84
C GLN A 343 -17.21 1.65 19.75
N ASP A 344 -17.51 2.30 18.63
CA ASP A 344 -18.77 3.02 18.42
C ASP A 344 -19.99 2.07 18.42
N LEU A 345 -19.78 0.82 17.94
CA LEU A 345 -20.81 -0.23 17.92
C LEU A 345 -20.88 -1.02 19.23
N GLY A 346 -19.91 -0.89 20.14
CA GLY A 346 -19.84 -1.66 21.37
C GLY A 346 -19.53 -3.16 21.15
N ILE A 347 -18.81 -3.50 20.07
CA ILE A 347 -18.46 -4.88 19.73
C ILE A 347 -16.94 -5.14 19.93
N PRO A 348 -16.53 -6.39 20.21
CA PRO A 348 -15.12 -6.74 20.34
C PRO A 348 -14.32 -6.42 19.06
N PRO A 349 -13.15 -5.75 19.16
CA PRO A 349 -12.34 -5.39 18.02
C PRO A 349 -11.43 -6.55 17.56
N GLU A 350 -12.02 -7.64 17.07
CA GLU A 350 -11.29 -8.74 16.46
C GLU A 350 -10.76 -8.35 15.08
N ILE A 351 -9.67 -7.60 15.07
CA ILE A 351 -9.12 -6.93 13.88
C ILE A 351 -7.70 -7.39 13.61
N SER A 352 -7.37 -7.60 12.35
CA SER A 352 -6.00 -7.76 11.87
C SER A 352 -5.80 -6.95 10.60
N VAL A 353 -4.58 -6.45 10.41
CA VAL A 353 -4.20 -5.67 9.23
C VAL A 353 -2.82 -6.04 8.74
N TYR A 354 -2.65 -6.00 7.42
CA TYR A 354 -1.35 -6.10 6.76
C TYR A 354 -1.40 -5.26 5.47
N GLY A 355 -0.97 -3.98 5.54
CA GLY A 355 -1.21 -3.02 4.48
C GLY A 355 -2.71 -2.75 4.31
N ASP A 356 -3.19 -2.96 3.09
CA ASP A 356 -4.58 -2.85 2.69
C ASP A 356 -5.44 -4.10 2.98
N ASP A 357 -4.81 -5.22 3.33
CA ASP A 357 -5.49 -6.45 3.76
C ASP A 357 -6.05 -6.29 5.19
N LEU A 358 -7.32 -5.92 5.32
CA LEU A 358 -8.01 -5.76 6.59
C LEU A 358 -8.93 -6.95 6.87
N ILE A 359 -8.90 -7.45 8.11
CA ILE A 359 -9.88 -8.40 8.64
C ILE A 359 -10.58 -7.74 9.83
N CYS A 360 -11.91 -7.80 9.87
CA CYS A 360 -12.71 -7.19 10.94
C CYS A 360 -14.02 -7.96 11.16
N PRO A 361 -14.74 -7.73 12.27
CA PRO A 361 -16.07 -8.33 12.49
C PRO A 361 -17.04 -7.96 11.37
N VAL A 362 -17.83 -8.94 10.89
CA VAL A 362 -18.82 -8.71 9.83
C VAL A 362 -19.84 -7.63 10.22
N GLU A 363 -20.23 -7.58 11.51
CA GLU A 363 -21.16 -6.60 12.05
C GLU A 363 -20.64 -5.15 11.92
N ALA A 364 -19.34 -4.96 11.85
CA ALA A 364 -18.72 -3.65 11.67
C ALA A 364 -18.86 -3.12 10.23
N MET A 365 -19.05 -3.98 9.24
CA MET A 365 -18.95 -3.64 7.82
C MET A 365 -19.83 -2.49 7.35
N PRO A 366 -21.12 -2.40 7.75
CA PRO A 366 -21.96 -1.28 7.29
C PRO A 366 -21.39 0.08 7.70
N LEU A 367 -21.07 0.27 9.00
CA LEU A 367 -20.51 1.51 9.51
C LEU A 367 -19.07 1.73 9.04
N LEU A 368 -18.29 0.66 8.93
CA LEU A 368 -16.93 0.73 8.42
C LEU A 368 -16.91 1.25 6.98
N THR A 369 -17.84 0.78 6.12
CA THR A 369 -17.96 1.26 4.74
C THR A 369 -18.28 2.76 4.68
N GLU A 370 -19.17 3.25 5.55
CA GLU A 370 -19.49 4.67 5.68
C GLU A 370 -18.27 5.50 6.09
N VAL A 371 -17.58 5.09 7.17
CA VAL A 371 -16.42 5.80 7.71
C VAL A 371 -15.24 5.78 6.73
N TYR A 372 -14.98 4.64 6.08
CA TYR A 372 -13.92 4.54 5.08
C TYR A 372 -14.23 5.41 3.86
N SER A 373 -15.48 5.44 3.39
CA SER A 373 -15.91 6.34 2.31
C SER A 373 -15.74 7.81 2.69
N TYR A 374 -16.07 8.18 3.93
CA TYR A 374 -15.81 9.51 4.45
C TYR A 374 -14.32 9.88 4.43
N CYS A 375 -13.44 8.92 4.75
CA CYS A 375 -11.99 9.09 4.71
C CYS A 375 -11.37 8.99 3.29
N GLY A 376 -12.18 8.71 2.25
CA GLY A 376 -11.73 8.62 0.86
C GLY A 376 -11.42 7.21 0.37
N PHE A 377 -11.53 6.19 1.22
CA PHE A 377 -11.29 4.81 0.85
C PHE A 377 -12.51 4.17 0.20
N ARG A 378 -12.28 3.33 -0.79
CA ARG A 378 -13.32 2.59 -1.52
C ARG A 378 -13.04 1.09 -1.43
N PHE A 379 -13.99 0.33 -0.90
CA PHE A 379 -13.84 -1.12 -0.89
C PHE A 379 -13.98 -1.73 -2.29
N ASN A 380 -13.18 -2.72 -2.55
CA ASN A 380 -13.25 -3.51 -3.76
C ASN A 380 -14.32 -4.60 -3.59
N ALA A 381 -15.49 -4.41 -4.21
CA ALA A 381 -16.61 -5.33 -4.08
C ALA A 381 -16.27 -6.76 -4.53
N ASP A 382 -15.37 -6.91 -5.52
CA ASP A 382 -14.96 -8.23 -6.04
C ASP A 382 -13.99 -8.98 -5.12
N LYS A 383 -13.43 -8.29 -4.11
CA LYS A 383 -12.43 -8.83 -3.19
C LYS A 383 -12.77 -8.59 -1.72
N THR A 384 -13.93 -8.04 -1.44
CA THR A 384 -14.44 -7.88 -0.08
C THR A 384 -15.47 -8.95 0.21
N PHE A 385 -15.18 -9.83 1.16
CA PHE A 385 -16.02 -10.96 1.51
C PHE A 385 -16.52 -10.79 2.94
N ALA A 386 -17.78 -10.38 3.08
CA ALA A 386 -18.40 -10.01 4.35
C ALA A 386 -19.71 -10.77 4.63
N SER A 387 -19.91 -11.92 4.01
CA SER A 387 -21.06 -12.78 4.30
C SER A 387 -21.02 -13.29 5.75
N PRO A 388 -22.13 -13.20 6.53
CA PRO A 388 -22.17 -13.69 7.92
C PRO A 388 -22.27 -15.22 8.04
N VAL A 389 -22.18 -15.93 6.92
CA VAL A 389 -22.17 -17.39 6.89
C VAL A 389 -20.81 -17.92 6.42
N PRO A 390 -20.47 -19.19 6.73
CA PRO A 390 -19.27 -19.81 6.19
C PRO A 390 -19.18 -19.71 4.68
N GLY A 391 -18.04 -19.26 4.16
CA GLY A 391 -17.88 -18.99 2.73
C GLY A 391 -16.44 -18.69 2.35
N PHE A 392 -16.26 -18.03 1.21
CA PHE A 392 -14.95 -17.64 0.71
C PHE A 392 -14.35 -16.49 1.53
N ARG A 393 -13.05 -16.57 1.78
CA ARG A 393 -12.23 -15.50 2.39
C ARG A 393 -10.85 -15.47 1.78
N GLU A 394 -10.32 -14.27 1.56
CA GLU A 394 -8.98 -14.03 1.02
C GLU A 394 -8.25 -13.02 1.90
N SER A 395 -6.98 -13.28 2.26
CA SER A 395 -6.08 -12.28 2.82
C SER A 395 -4.62 -12.69 2.65
N CYS A 396 -3.75 -11.71 2.36
CA CYS A 396 -2.31 -11.90 2.23
C CYS A 396 -1.94 -13.07 1.29
N GLY A 397 -2.64 -13.16 0.14
CA GLY A 397 -2.37 -14.18 -0.88
C GLY A 397 -2.79 -15.60 -0.53
N LYS A 398 -3.51 -15.80 0.59
CA LYS A 398 -4.14 -17.06 0.96
C LYS A 398 -5.67 -16.97 0.81
N HIS A 399 -6.23 -18.01 0.20
CA HIS A 399 -7.63 -18.08 -0.21
C HIS A 399 -8.27 -19.33 0.38
N TYR A 400 -9.39 -19.17 1.06
CA TYR A 400 -10.08 -20.27 1.76
C TYR A 400 -11.56 -20.29 1.42
N LEU A 401 -12.10 -21.48 1.20
CA LEU A 401 -13.53 -21.74 1.11
C LEU A 401 -13.95 -22.74 2.17
N ARG A 402 -14.71 -22.31 3.18
CA ARG A 402 -15.24 -23.16 4.27
C ARG A 402 -14.16 -24.06 4.89
N GLY A 403 -12.97 -23.51 5.15
CA GLY A 403 -11.84 -24.22 5.74
C GLY A 403 -10.98 -25.00 4.74
N MET A 404 -11.29 -24.99 3.45
CA MET A 404 -10.44 -25.58 2.41
C MET A 404 -9.50 -24.50 1.86
N ASP A 405 -8.21 -24.78 1.77
CA ASP A 405 -7.24 -23.92 1.03
C ASP A 405 -7.49 -24.08 -0.47
N VAL A 406 -7.94 -22.99 -1.10
CA VAL A 406 -8.19 -22.87 -2.54
C VAL A 406 -7.25 -21.88 -3.19
N SER A 407 -6.11 -21.56 -2.53
CA SER A 407 -5.15 -20.59 -3.00
C SER A 407 -4.61 -20.97 -4.39
N PRO A 408 -4.66 -20.08 -5.37
CA PRO A 408 -4.09 -20.34 -6.68
C PRO A 408 -2.56 -20.21 -6.65
N PHE A 409 -1.90 -20.82 -7.62
CA PHE A 409 -0.54 -20.46 -7.95
C PHE A 409 -0.55 -19.41 -9.08
N TYR A 410 0.53 -18.66 -9.21
CA TYR A 410 0.68 -17.63 -10.24
C TYR A 410 1.90 -17.92 -11.12
N VAL A 411 1.80 -17.50 -12.37
CA VAL A 411 2.90 -17.56 -13.34
C VAL A 411 3.38 -16.13 -13.56
N ASP A 412 4.56 -15.83 -13.02
CA ASP A 412 5.11 -14.46 -12.98
C ASP A 412 6.05 -14.15 -14.15
N THR A 413 6.39 -15.16 -14.96
CA THR A 413 7.29 -15.02 -16.12
C THR A 413 6.55 -15.35 -17.41
N GLU A 414 6.93 -14.69 -18.51
CA GLU A 414 6.49 -15.12 -19.83
C GLU A 414 6.99 -16.55 -20.05
N LEU A 415 6.07 -17.43 -20.42
CA LEU A 415 6.42 -18.80 -20.78
C LEU A 415 6.92 -18.77 -22.21
N ASP A 416 8.17 -19.15 -22.41
CA ASP A 416 8.72 -19.36 -23.76
C ASP A 416 7.86 -20.37 -24.52
N SER A 417 7.46 -20.01 -25.73
CA SER A 417 6.59 -20.80 -26.62
C SER A 417 7.30 -22.01 -27.20
#